data_893e700e6b564a90b768e3c7dd355011
#
_entry.id   893e700e6b564a90b768e3c7dd355011
#
_cell.length_a   1.000
_cell.length_b   1.000
_cell.length_c   1.000
_cell.angle_alpha   90.00
_cell.angle_beta   90.00
_cell.angle_gamma   90.00
#
_symmetry.space_group_name_H-M   'P 1'
#
loop_
_entity.id
_entity.type
_entity.pdbx_description
1 polymer ?
#
loop_
_entity_poly.entity_id
_entity_poly.type
_entity_poly.pdbx_seq_one_letter_code
_entity_poly.pdbx_strand_id
1 'polypeptide(L)'
;TVGPYHEFYVKYPKPRLVMALGFRDRIVQWAIYRQINPYLDKRYINHSYGCRKEKGTLAAAQCLFNWQQLISRKADADDWYIIKGDVAKYFYRVDHAEVLRTYGNTNDDAWFMWLIGTIINNPDVPFGLPAGMKPDDCPREERLFDVGMPIGNLTSQETANIFLDRLDQYCKH
;
A
#
# COMPACT_ATOMS: atom_id res chain seq x y z
N THR A 1 -19.93 10.89 -2.20
CA THR A 1 -19.95 9.42 -2.27
C THR A 1 -18.98 8.95 -3.32
N VAL A 2 -18.29 7.86 -3.07
CA VAL A 2 -17.46 7.16 -4.05
C VAL A 2 -18.38 6.42 -5.02
N GLY A 3 -18.07 6.45 -6.32
CA GLY A 3 -18.85 5.73 -7.33
C GLY A 3 -18.67 4.21 -7.26
N PRO A 4 -19.47 3.46 -8.04
CA PRO A 4 -19.40 2.02 -8.05
C PRO A 4 -18.05 1.53 -8.60
N TYR A 5 -17.58 0.41 -8.05
CA TYR A 5 -16.39 -0.28 -8.55
C TYR A 5 -16.76 -1.25 -9.68
N HIS A 6 -15.91 -1.28 -10.69
CA HIS A 6 -15.89 -2.34 -11.69
C HIS A 6 -14.91 -3.43 -11.27
N GLU A 7 -15.43 -4.62 -10.99
CA GLU A 7 -14.63 -5.75 -10.50
C GLU A 7 -14.24 -6.67 -11.64
N PHE A 8 -12.97 -7.03 -11.73
CA PHE A 8 -12.48 -8.01 -12.69
C PHE A 8 -11.24 -8.76 -12.18
N TYR A 9 -11.04 -9.98 -12.68
CA TYR A 9 -9.89 -10.80 -12.30
C TYR A 9 -8.74 -10.65 -13.30
N VAL A 10 -7.55 -10.32 -12.76
CA VAL A 10 -6.28 -10.44 -13.48
C VAL A 10 -5.70 -11.81 -13.16
N LYS A 11 -5.47 -12.65 -14.18
CA LYS A 11 -5.09 -14.04 -13.99
C LYS A 11 -3.58 -14.26 -13.84
N TYR A 12 -2.75 -13.38 -14.40
CA TYR A 12 -1.29 -13.55 -14.40
C TYR A 12 -0.59 -12.36 -13.71
N PRO A 13 0.51 -12.57 -12.97
CA PRO A 13 1.18 -13.84 -12.62
C PRO A 13 0.46 -14.65 -11.52
N LYS A 14 -0.45 -14.03 -10.79
CA LYS A 14 -1.33 -14.67 -9.78
C LYS A 14 -2.73 -14.10 -9.91
N PRO A 15 -3.79 -14.91 -9.73
CA PRO A 15 -5.15 -14.41 -9.71
C PRO A 15 -5.31 -13.29 -8.67
N ARG A 16 -5.88 -12.16 -9.08
CA ARG A 16 -6.17 -11.03 -8.20
C ARG A 16 -7.48 -10.39 -8.63
N LEU A 17 -8.35 -10.16 -7.66
CA LEU A 17 -9.52 -9.31 -7.87
C LEU A 17 -9.05 -7.85 -7.89
N VAL A 18 -9.23 -7.21 -9.04
CA VAL A 18 -8.96 -5.78 -9.23
C VAL A 18 -10.29 -5.03 -9.22
N MET A 19 -10.33 -3.93 -8.49
CA MET A 19 -11.50 -3.10 -8.34
C MET A 19 -11.18 -1.71 -8.90
N ALA A 20 -11.71 -1.42 -10.08
CA ALA A 20 -11.46 -0.16 -10.77
C ALA A 20 -12.60 0.82 -10.54
N LEU A 21 -12.25 2.03 -10.16
CA LEU A 21 -13.18 3.16 -10.07
C LEU A 21 -13.48 3.77 -11.43
N GLY A 22 -14.63 4.40 -11.55
CA GLY A 22 -14.98 5.26 -12.66
C GLY A 22 -13.98 6.40 -12.85
N PHE A 23 -13.96 7.00 -14.04
CA PHE A 23 -12.99 8.03 -14.40
C PHE A 23 -13.02 9.24 -13.46
N ARG A 24 -14.23 9.69 -13.05
CA ARG A 24 -14.42 10.81 -12.12
C ARG A 24 -13.69 10.58 -10.79
N ASP A 25 -13.87 9.42 -10.18
CA ASP A 25 -13.28 9.12 -8.88
C ASP A 25 -11.77 8.94 -8.97
N ARG A 26 -11.27 8.44 -10.11
CA ARG A 26 -9.83 8.41 -10.37
C ARG A 26 -9.21 9.79 -10.45
N ILE A 27 -9.91 10.79 -11.01
CA ILE A 27 -9.44 12.19 -11.01
C ILE A 27 -9.31 12.70 -9.58
N VAL A 28 -10.29 12.42 -8.71
CA VAL A 28 -10.22 12.82 -7.29
C VAL A 28 -9.02 12.18 -6.60
N GLN A 29 -8.80 10.88 -6.80
CA GLN A 29 -7.63 10.20 -6.23
C GLN A 29 -6.30 10.77 -6.76
N TRP A 30 -6.23 11.13 -8.04
CA TRP A 30 -5.08 11.81 -8.60
C TRP A 30 -4.85 13.20 -8.00
N ALA A 31 -5.91 13.96 -7.73
CA ALA A 31 -5.81 15.25 -7.08
C ALA A 31 -5.23 15.12 -5.67
N ILE A 32 -5.74 14.16 -4.89
CA ILE A 32 -5.19 13.83 -3.56
C ILE A 32 -3.71 13.48 -3.66
N TYR A 33 -3.37 12.51 -4.50
CA TYR A 33 -2.00 12.07 -4.70
C TYR A 33 -1.05 13.23 -5.03
N ARG A 34 -1.42 14.10 -5.95
CA ARG A 34 -0.59 15.25 -6.35
C ARG A 34 -0.35 16.25 -5.22
N GLN A 35 -1.29 16.37 -4.29
CA GLN A 35 -1.15 17.26 -3.15
C GLN A 35 -0.29 16.67 -2.04
N ILE A 36 -0.45 15.40 -1.72
CA ILE A 36 0.21 14.80 -0.56
C ILE A 36 1.55 14.12 -0.90
N ASN A 37 1.68 13.50 -2.07
CA ASN A 37 2.85 12.71 -2.41
C ASN A 37 4.17 13.50 -2.36
N PRO A 38 4.27 14.79 -2.76
CA PRO A 38 5.52 15.54 -2.63
C PRO A 38 6.02 15.69 -1.19
N TYR A 39 5.12 15.65 -0.20
CA TYR A 39 5.47 15.68 1.22
C TYR A 39 5.83 14.29 1.74
N LEU A 40 5.05 13.28 1.39
CA LEU A 40 5.27 11.91 1.80
C LEU A 40 6.55 11.33 1.22
N ASP A 41 6.82 11.58 -0.05
CA ASP A 41 8.00 11.07 -0.75
C ASP A 41 9.32 11.52 -0.11
N LYS A 42 9.33 12.72 0.49
CA LYS A 42 10.49 13.24 1.26
C LYS A 42 10.69 12.54 2.60
N ARG A 43 9.64 11.96 3.17
CA ARG A 43 9.69 11.25 4.47
C ARG A 43 10.19 9.83 4.31
N TYR A 44 9.82 9.17 3.22
CA TYR A 44 10.17 7.77 2.99
C TYR A 44 11.68 7.57 2.94
N ILE A 45 12.14 6.47 3.50
CA ILE A 45 13.54 6.10 3.38
C ILE A 45 13.94 5.97 1.89
N ASN A 46 15.22 6.17 1.59
CA ASN A 46 15.69 6.07 0.21
C ASN A 46 15.45 4.70 -0.41
N HIS A 47 15.44 3.65 0.40
CA HIS A 47 15.29 2.25 -0.02
C HIS A 47 13.84 1.75 -0.02
N SER A 48 12.85 2.62 0.13
CA SER A 48 11.46 2.33 -0.17
C SER A 48 11.22 2.48 -1.67
N TYR A 49 10.83 1.40 -2.34
CA TYR A 49 10.77 1.32 -3.81
C TYR A 49 9.35 1.15 -4.36
N GLY A 50 8.36 0.92 -3.51
CA GLY A 50 6.98 0.68 -3.92
C GLY A 50 6.29 1.93 -4.48
N CYS A 51 5.79 1.88 -5.72
CA CYS A 51 4.94 2.91 -6.31
C CYS A 51 5.48 4.36 -6.25
N ARG A 52 6.77 4.54 -6.23
CA ARG A 52 7.45 5.86 -6.21
C ARG A 52 8.10 6.17 -7.55
N LYS A 53 8.13 7.45 -7.91
CA LYS A 53 8.78 7.92 -9.15
C LYS A 53 10.27 7.59 -9.13
N GLU A 54 10.80 7.12 -10.26
CA GLU A 54 12.23 6.73 -10.43
C GLU A 54 12.69 5.59 -9.49
N LYS A 55 11.78 4.96 -8.79
CA LYS A 55 11.98 3.77 -7.99
C LYS A 55 11.40 2.54 -8.72
N GLY A 56 11.00 1.54 -8.02
CA GLY A 56 10.37 0.35 -8.58
C GLY A 56 11.29 -0.88 -8.55
N THR A 57 10.82 -1.98 -9.09
CA THR A 57 11.45 -3.30 -8.95
C THR A 57 12.86 -3.35 -9.51
N LEU A 58 13.11 -2.70 -10.65
CA LEU A 58 14.44 -2.70 -11.27
C LEU A 58 15.45 -1.93 -10.41
N ALA A 59 15.08 -0.74 -9.93
CA ALA A 59 15.94 0.06 -9.05
C ALA A 59 16.22 -0.67 -7.72
N ALA A 60 15.22 -1.36 -7.16
CA ALA A 60 15.39 -2.20 -5.97
C ALA A 60 16.37 -3.35 -6.21
N ALA A 61 16.22 -4.07 -7.33
CA ALA A 61 17.11 -5.17 -7.69
C ALA A 61 18.54 -4.70 -7.90
N GLN A 62 18.73 -3.57 -8.56
CA GLN A 62 20.07 -2.99 -8.77
C GLN A 62 20.73 -2.58 -7.45
N CYS A 63 19.96 -1.97 -6.54
CA CYS A 63 20.45 -1.61 -5.22
C CYS A 63 20.88 -2.84 -4.42
N LEU A 64 20.05 -3.88 -4.40
CA LEU A 64 20.37 -5.15 -3.73
C LEU A 64 21.62 -5.80 -4.31
N PHE A 65 21.75 -5.84 -5.64
CA PHE A 65 22.94 -6.36 -6.33
C PHE A 65 24.21 -5.59 -5.92
N ASN A 66 24.14 -4.28 -5.89
CA ASN A 66 25.26 -3.44 -5.46
C ASN A 66 25.66 -3.72 -4.00
N TRP A 67 24.69 -3.90 -3.10
CA TRP A 67 24.96 -4.29 -1.71
C TRP A 67 25.61 -5.66 -1.61
N GLN A 68 25.12 -6.64 -2.34
CA GLN A 68 25.72 -7.98 -2.37
C GLN A 68 27.20 -7.92 -2.81
N GLN A 69 27.51 -7.13 -3.86
CA GLN A 69 28.88 -6.94 -4.30
C GLN A 69 29.76 -6.23 -3.25
N LEU A 70 29.22 -5.25 -2.54
CA LEU A 70 29.96 -4.56 -1.47
C LEU A 70 30.24 -5.49 -0.29
N ILE A 71 29.24 -6.29 0.11
CA ILE A 71 29.37 -7.24 1.23
C ILE A 71 30.35 -8.36 0.86
N SER A 72 30.29 -8.92 -0.36
CA SER A 72 31.19 -10.01 -0.78
C SER A 72 32.68 -9.63 -0.79
N ARG A 73 33.00 -8.35 -0.72
CA ARG A 73 34.40 -7.85 -0.63
C ARG A 73 34.87 -7.64 0.80
N LYS A 74 34.01 -7.82 1.79
CA LYS A 74 34.36 -7.66 3.20
C LYS A 74 34.99 -8.95 3.76
N ALA A 75 35.85 -8.79 4.76
CA ALA A 75 36.50 -9.92 5.43
C ALA A 75 35.48 -10.79 6.24
N ASP A 76 34.38 -10.19 6.66
CA ASP A 76 33.28 -10.77 7.43
C ASP A 76 32.06 -11.11 6.54
N ALA A 77 32.27 -11.32 5.23
CA ALA A 77 31.16 -11.54 4.28
C ALA A 77 30.24 -12.69 4.66
N ASP A 78 30.80 -13.76 5.24
CA ASP A 78 30.04 -14.95 5.65
C ASP A 78 29.16 -14.73 6.90
N ASP A 79 29.37 -13.62 7.62
CA ASP A 79 28.56 -13.26 8.81
C ASP A 79 27.33 -12.40 8.46
N TRP A 80 27.13 -12.09 7.18
CA TRP A 80 26.01 -11.26 6.71
C TRP A 80 24.83 -12.12 6.27
N TYR A 81 23.62 -11.73 6.71
CA TYR A 81 22.38 -12.45 6.41
C TYR A 81 21.39 -11.52 5.71
N ILE A 82 20.62 -12.09 4.76
CA ILE A 82 19.50 -11.41 4.12
C ILE A 82 18.22 -11.97 4.70
N ILE A 83 17.43 -11.12 5.35
CA ILE A 83 16.08 -11.46 5.82
C ILE A 83 15.07 -10.98 4.79
N LYS A 84 14.26 -11.91 4.25
CA LYS A 84 13.14 -11.60 3.36
C LYS A 84 11.83 -11.81 4.08
N GLY A 85 11.10 -10.73 4.34
CA GLY A 85 9.75 -10.75 4.90
C GLY A 85 8.70 -10.43 3.85
N ASP A 86 7.48 -10.90 4.06
CA ASP A 86 6.30 -10.55 3.27
C ASP A 86 5.08 -10.42 4.20
N VAL A 87 4.27 -9.38 3.98
CA VAL A 87 3.05 -9.18 4.77
C VAL A 87 1.90 -9.93 4.09
N ALA A 88 1.48 -11.02 4.72
CA ALA A 88 0.42 -11.86 4.18
C ALA A 88 -0.89 -11.09 4.01
N LYS A 89 -1.42 -11.11 2.77
CA LYS A 89 -2.72 -10.52 2.43
C LYS A 89 -2.84 -9.04 2.82
N TYR A 90 -1.77 -8.28 2.69
CA TYR A 90 -1.65 -6.90 3.13
C TYR A 90 -2.87 -6.04 2.78
N PHE A 91 -3.23 -5.94 1.49
CA PHE A 91 -4.36 -5.12 1.02
C PHE A 91 -5.72 -5.54 1.57
N TYR A 92 -5.87 -6.74 2.07
CA TYR A 92 -7.13 -7.24 2.62
C TYR A 92 -7.24 -7.07 4.15
N ARG A 93 -6.15 -6.65 4.82
CA ARG A 93 -6.09 -6.65 6.29
C ARG A 93 -5.61 -5.35 6.91
N VAL A 94 -5.41 -4.32 6.12
CA VAL A 94 -5.05 -3.00 6.63
C VAL A 94 -6.23 -2.43 7.41
N ASP A 95 -6.01 -2.13 8.67
CA ASP A 95 -7.00 -1.56 9.57
C ASP A 95 -7.30 -0.09 9.19
N HIS A 96 -8.59 0.25 9.00
CA HIS A 96 -9.00 1.58 8.56
C HIS A 96 -8.75 2.65 9.61
N ALA A 97 -8.98 2.36 10.89
CA ALA A 97 -8.76 3.32 11.97
C ALA A 97 -7.27 3.68 12.07
N GLU A 98 -6.39 2.68 11.95
CA GLU A 98 -4.94 2.89 11.96
C GLU A 98 -4.45 3.66 10.73
N VAL A 99 -5.02 3.40 9.55
CA VAL A 99 -4.73 4.16 8.32
C VAL A 99 -5.12 5.63 8.50
N LEU A 100 -6.34 5.88 8.98
CA LEU A 100 -6.82 7.25 9.20
C LEU A 100 -5.98 7.98 10.25
N ARG A 101 -5.58 7.29 11.32
CA ARG A 101 -4.66 7.85 12.31
C ARG A 101 -3.31 8.22 11.69
N THR A 102 -2.79 7.40 10.80
CA THR A 102 -1.52 7.64 10.11
C THR A 102 -1.60 8.84 9.17
N TYR A 103 -2.70 8.99 8.44
CA TYR A 103 -2.96 10.17 7.61
C TYR A 103 -3.12 11.42 8.47
N GLY A 104 -3.86 11.38 9.59
CA GLY A 104 -4.04 12.49 10.51
C GLY A 104 -2.73 12.99 11.12
N ASN A 105 -1.78 12.10 11.39
CA ASN A 105 -0.43 12.47 11.82
C ASN A 105 0.40 13.18 10.72
N THR A 106 -0.05 13.11 9.47
CA THR A 106 0.65 13.73 8.33
C THR A 106 -0.02 15.03 7.93
N ASN A 107 -1.35 15.04 7.92
CA ASN A 107 -2.18 16.20 7.61
C ASN A 107 -3.51 16.07 8.35
N ASP A 108 -3.77 16.97 9.29
CA ASP A 108 -4.97 17.01 10.14
C ASP A 108 -6.07 17.96 9.60
N ASP A 109 -5.92 18.48 8.38
CA ASP A 109 -6.96 19.27 7.75
C ASP A 109 -8.29 18.52 7.69
N ALA A 110 -9.35 19.14 8.19
CA ALA A 110 -10.65 18.50 8.36
C ALA A 110 -11.26 18.03 7.03
N TRP A 111 -11.10 18.81 5.94
CA TRP A 111 -11.60 18.42 4.62
C TRP A 111 -10.81 17.28 4.01
N PHE A 112 -9.49 17.31 4.18
CA PHE A 112 -8.61 16.23 3.76
C PHE A 112 -8.97 14.93 4.49
N MET A 113 -9.09 14.97 5.81
CA MET A 113 -9.44 13.80 6.61
C MET A 113 -10.84 13.26 6.30
N TRP A 114 -11.82 14.15 6.08
CA TRP A 114 -13.15 13.74 5.60
C TRP A 114 -13.07 13.04 4.24
N LEU A 115 -12.29 13.56 3.29
CA LEU A 115 -12.15 13.00 1.96
C LEU A 115 -11.46 11.63 1.99
N ILE A 116 -10.35 11.50 2.71
CA ILE A 116 -9.65 10.22 2.90
C ILE A 116 -10.56 9.21 3.61
N GLY A 117 -11.26 9.63 4.67
CA GLY A 117 -12.23 8.79 5.38
C GLY A 117 -13.36 8.28 4.47
N THR A 118 -13.87 9.13 3.57
CA THR A 118 -14.89 8.75 2.58
C THR A 118 -14.39 7.68 1.60
N ILE A 119 -13.11 7.74 1.22
CA ILE A 119 -12.51 6.77 0.30
C ILE A 119 -12.22 5.43 1.01
N ILE A 120 -11.69 5.49 2.22
CA ILE A 120 -11.25 4.31 2.97
C ILE A 120 -12.45 3.56 3.56
N ASN A 121 -13.38 4.28 4.21
CA ASN A 121 -14.58 3.70 4.84
C ASN A 121 -15.76 3.64 3.86
N ASN A 122 -15.54 3.21 2.63
CA ASN A 122 -16.63 3.08 1.66
C ASN A 122 -17.69 2.08 2.16
N PRO A 123 -18.92 2.53 2.46
CA PRO A 123 -19.95 1.67 3.03
C PRO A 123 -20.55 0.67 2.03
N ASP A 124 -20.32 0.88 0.74
CA ASP A 124 -20.96 0.10 -0.31
C ASP A 124 -20.14 -1.12 -0.74
N VAL A 125 -18.84 -1.16 -0.37
CA VAL A 125 -17.93 -2.20 -0.86
C VAL A 125 -17.00 -2.69 0.25
N PRO A 126 -17.23 -3.90 0.78
CA PRO A 126 -16.34 -4.52 1.75
C PRO A 126 -15.08 -5.07 1.05
N PHE A 127 -13.90 -4.75 1.57
CA PHE A 127 -12.61 -5.22 1.05
C PHE A 127 -11.93 -6.22 1.97
N GLY A 128 -12.27 -6.18 3.26
CA GLY A 128 -11.58 -6.94 4.29
C GLY A 128 -11.81 -8.44 4.21
N LEU A 129 -10.81 -9.21 4.62
CA LEU A 129 -10.94 -10.65 4.75
C LEU A 129 -10.94 -11.04 6.23
N PRO A 130 -11.90 -11.88 6.66
CA PRO A 130 -11.85 -12.52 7.96
C PRO A 130 -10.54 -13.30 8.17
N ALA A 131 -10.18 -13.48 9.44
CA ALA A 131 -8.97 -14.23 9.80
C ALA A 131 -9.07 -15.68 9.27
N GLY A 132 -7.99 -16.15 8.66
CA GLY A 132 -7.93 -17.50 8.09
C GLY A 132 -8.47 -17.64 6.67
N MET A 133 -9.38 -16.80 6.21
CA MET A 133 -9.97 -16.90 4.87
C MET A 133 -9.01 -16.50 3.74
N LYS A 134 -9.18 -17.14 2.58
CA LYS A 134 -8.51 -16.73 1.33
C LYS A 134 -9.44 -15.82 0.52
N PRO A 135 -8.87 -14.92 -0.33
CA PRO A 135 -9.69 -14.02 -1.17
C PRO A 135 -10.67 -14.74 -2.08
N ASP A 136 -10.25 -15.90 -2.63
CA ASP A 136 -11.05 -16.68 -3.57
C ASP A 136 -12.15 -17.52 -2.88
N ASP A 137 -12.02 -17.75 -1.57
CA ASP A 137 -12.95 -18.56 -0.78
C ASP A 137 -13.93 -17.69 0.04
N CYS A 138 -13.78 -16.34 0.01
CA CYS A 138 -14.58 -15.42 0.81
C CYS A 138 -15.68 -14.76 -0.04
N PRO A 139 -16.95 -15.12 0.15
CA PRO A 139 -18.06 -14.43 -0.49
C PRO A 139 -18.10 -12.96 -0.09
N ARG A 140 -18.71 -12.12 -0.94
CA ARG A 140 -18.75 -10.67 -0.69
C ARG A 140 -19.45 -10.32 0.62
N GLU A 141 -20.47 -11.07 0.98
CA GLU A 141 -21.31 -10.88 2.17
C GLU A 141 -20.56 -11.15 3.48
N GLU A 142 -19.49 -11.94 3.42
CA GLU A 142 -18.64 -12.26 4.57
C GLU A 142 -17.43 -11.33 4.71
N ARG A 143 -17.22 -10.43 3.75
CA ARG A 143 -16.10 -9.47 3.79
C ARG A 143 -16.38 -8.38 4.83
N LEU A 144 -15.29 -7.86 5.39
CA LEU A 144 -15.31 -6.85 6.43
C LEU A 144 -15.23 -5.44 5.83
N PHE A 145 -15.89 -4.47 6.49
CA PHE A 145 -15.94 -3.07 6.05
C PHE A 145 -14.91 -2.17 6.73
N ASP A 146 -14.38 -2.59 7.88
CA ASP A 146 -13.47 -1.82 8.73
C ASP A 146 -11.98 -2.10 8.49
N VAL A 147 -11.70 -3.06 7.60
CA VAL A 147 -10.35 -3.44 7.20
C VAL A 147 -10.28 -3.65 5.69
N GLY A 148 -9.06 -3.54 5.17
CA GLY A 148 -8.76 -3.79 3.77
C GLY A 148 -8.92 -2.57 2.86
N MET A 149 -8.32 -2.65 1.70
CA MET A 149 -8.41 -1.61 0.66
C MET A 149 -8.38 -2.22 -0.73
N PRO A 150 -9.06 -1.59 -1.69
CA PRO A 150 -9.22 -2.14 -3.04
C PRO A 150 -7.88 -2.18 -3.78
N ILE A 151 -7.61 -3.30 -4.43
CA ILE A 151 -6.51 -3.41 -5.39
C ILE A 151 -6.95 -2.75 -6.69
N GLY A 152 -6.28 -1.66 -7.06
CA GLY A 152 -6.58 -0.87 -8.25
C GLY A 152 -6.74 0.62 -7.99
N ASN A 153 -6.89 1.03 -6.74
CA ASN A 153 -6.93 2.44 -6.37
C ASN A 153 -5.53 3.03 -6.20
N LEU A 154 -5.34 4.26 -6.68
CA LEU A 154 -4.11 5.01 -6.47
C LEU A 154 -3.88 5.31 -4.98
N THR A 155 -4.93 5.67 -4.27
CA THR A 155 -4.88 5.91 -2.81
C THR A 155 -4.51 4.65 -2.03
N SER A 156 -4.87 3.45 -2.47
CA SER A 156 -4.43 2.20 -1.82
C SER A 156 -2.92 1.99 -1.92
N GLN A 157 -2.30 2.40 -3.03
CA GLN A 157 -0.84 2.34 -3.18
C GLN A 157 -0.14 3.33 -2.26
N GLU A 158 -0.65 4.56 -2.17
CA GLU A 158 -0.13 5.58 -1.26
C GLU A 158 -0.31 5.17 0.20
N THR A 159 -1.48 4.64 0.53
CA THR A 159 -1.77 4.11 1.87
C THR A 159 -0.81 2.98 2.24
N ALA A 160 -0.46 2.10 1.30
CA ALA A 160 0.50 1.03 1.54
C ALA A 160 1.87 1.58 1.95
N ASN A 161 2.35 2.62 1.30
CA ASN A 161 3.63 3.22 1.61
C ASN A 161 3.61 3.97 2.95
N ILE A 162 2.60 4.81 3.19
CA ILE A 162 2.52 5.61 4.43
C ILE A 162 2.32 4.72 5.67
N PHE A 163 1.55 3.64 5.53
CA PHE A 163 1.28 2.71 6.62
C PHE A 163 2.54 1.94 7.05
N LEU A 164 3.38 1.53 6.10
CA LEU A 164 4.61 0.79 6.37
C LEU A 164 5.83 1.69 6.61
N ASP A 165 5.73 3.00 6.40
CA ASP A 165 6.85 3.94 6.61
C ASP A 165 7.46 3.82 8.01
N ARG A 166 6.64 3.59 9.05
CA ARG A 166 7.14 3.39 10.43
C ARG A 166 8.04 2.15 10.56
N LEU A 167 7.67 1.07 9.91
CA LEU A 167 8.49 -0.14 9.87
C LEU A 167 9.80 0.11 9.10
N ASP A 168 9.70 0.77 7.96
CA ASP A 168 10.87 1.13 7.14
C ASP A 168 11.85 2.02 7.93
N GLN A 169 11.35 3.03 8.66
CA GLN A 169 12.16 3.89 9.52
C GLN A 169 12.81 3.10 10.67
N TYR A 170 12.06 2.20 11.30
CA TYR A 170 12.59 1.35 12.38
C TYR A 170 13.69 0.42 11.87
N CYS A 171 13.54 -0.18 10.70
CA CYS A 171 14.56 -1.06 10.12
C CYS A 171 15.82 -0.32 9.68
N LYS A 172 15.71 0.99 9.42
CA LYS A 172 16.86 1.81 8.99
C LYS A 172 17.69 2.36 10.16
N HIS A 173 17.07 2.63 11.29
CA HIS A 173 17.66 3.29 12.45
C HIS A 173 17.75 2.36 13.66
#